data_91de0ddf716f2101793356f4acc31525
#
_entry.id   91de0ddf716f2101793356f4acc31525
#
_cell.length_a   1.000
_cell.length_b   1.000
_cell.length_c   1.000
_cell.angle_alpha   90.00
_cell.angle_beta   90.00
_cell.angle_gamma   90.00
#
_symmetry.space_group_name_H-M   'P 1'
#
loop_
_entity.id
_entity.type
_entity.pdbx_description
1 polymer ?
#
loop_
_entity_poly.entity_id
_entity_poly.type
_entity_poly.pdbx_seq_one_letter_code
_entity_poly.pdbx_strand_id
1 'polypeptide(L)'
;MPLLLLCALFMLIHPSEIIFCTREACALFARDVLPGLFPFLTVMLLVTSRLKKEAGFFPMALMGMLAGSPAGARLSAFGRFTPKGYRAFALLTGVMSPMFLLGTVPLWLKGDGMPVFLASWLGALVTAGLSMALPANDVGFSETENGRLSLSEAVNRAAQTMLTVCGCMAIGSCLRFMISRYLPFENALLKALIQGLAEVTKGVKDLSGIPFEDRRILMAWTAALTSFGGVSLQMQNFSFYKKGALPMMPYLFLKGLHATLAFFIAYGLTPLFSSRALEAAAIGVSNTRFMLPVWGMAFLLSEIVLKWIGARKRGQRNAAHKQCEGRAGG
;
A
#
# COMPACT_ATOMS: atom_id res chain seq x y z
N MET A 1 2.70 9.23 27.02
CA MET A 1 3.28 8.39 28.08
C MET A 1 2.24 7.49 28.76
N PRO A 2 1.12 7.98 29.38
CA PRO A 2 0.22 7.10 30.15
C PRO A 2 -0.40 5.96 29.32
N LEU A 3 -0.82 6.23 28.10
CA LEU A 3 -1.39 5.20 27.21
C LEU A 3 -0.40 4.06 26.90
N LEU A 4 0.87 4.38 26.64
CA LEU A 4 1.91 3.37 26.36
C LEU A 4 2.21 2.51 27.60
N LEU A 5 2.22 3.14 28.78
CA LEU A 5 2.38 2.41 30.04
C LEU A 5 1.19 1.48 30.32
N LEU A 6 -0.03 1.94 30.01
CA LEU A 6 -1.23 1.11 30.13
C LEU A 6 -1.18 -0.09 29.17
N CYS A 7 -0.75 0.11 27.93
CA CYS A 7 -0.55 -0.98 26.97
C CYS A 7 0.52 -1.98 27.45
N ALA A 8 1.64 -1.49 27.98
CA ALA A 8 2.70 -2.35 28.52
C ALA A 8 2.21 -3.16 29.74
N LEU A 9 1.48 -2.52 30.65
CA LEU A 9 0.89 -3.20 31.81
C LEU A 9 -0.12 -4.27 31.39
N PHE A 10 -0.98 -3.95 30.39
CA PHE A 10 -1.89 -4.92 29.84
C PHE A 10 -1.17 -6.16 29.28
N MET A 11 -0.07 -5.96 28.53
CA MET A 11 0.73 -7.07 27.99
C MET A 11 1.34 -7.92 29.11
N LEU A 12 1.75 -7.31 30.22
CA LEU A 12 2.29 -8.03 31.36
C LEU A 12 1.23 -8.81 32.15
N ILE A 13 -0.01 -8.36 32.15
CA ILE A 13 -1.14 -9.05 32.81
C ILE A 13 -1.64 -10.23 31.96
N HIS A 14 -1.48 -10.19 30.63
CA HIS A 14 -1.97 -11.20 29.69
C HIS A 14 -0.84 -11.83 28.84
N PRO A 15 0.24 -12.36 29.44
CA PRO A 15 1.44 -12.77 28.70
C PRO A 15 1.18 -13.95 27.75
N SER A 16 0.38 -14.93 28.14
CA SER A 16 0.07 -16.11 27.32
C SER A 16 -0.69 -15.75 26.05
N GLU A 17 -1.70 -14.89 26.17
CA GLU A 17 -2.52 -14.43 25.07
C GLU A 17 -1.74 -13.51 24.13
N ILE A 18 -0.87 -12.65 24.68
CA ILE A 18 0.01 -11.79 23.86
C ILE A 18 0.99 -12.64 23.05
N ILE A 19 1.62 -13.65 23.69
CA ILE A 19 2.51 -14.59 22.99
C ILE A 19 1.74 -15.34 21.90
N PHE A 20 0.52 -15.80 22.18
CA PHE A 20 -0.33 -16.48 21.20
C PHE A 20 -0.67 -15.56 20.00
N CYS A 21 -1.16 -14.34 20.28
CA CYS A 21 -1.50 -13.36 19.23
C CYS A 21 -0.29 -12.98 18.36
N THR A 22 0.88 -12.81 18.98
CA THR A 22 2.14 -12.51 18.28
C THR A 22 2.57 -13.69 17.40
N ARG A 23 2.52 -14.92 17.90
CA ARG A 23 2.84 -16.13 17.13
C ARG A 23 1.93 -16.27 15.91
N GLU A 24 0.63 -16.08 16.09
CA GLU A 24 -0.36 -16.09 15.00
C GLU A 24 -0.06 -15.02 13.94
N ALA A 25 0.31 -13.81 14.36
CA ALA A 25 0.66 -12.73 13.45
C ALA A 25 1.94 -13.04 12.66
N CYS A 26 2.98 -13.56 13.32
CA CYS A 26 4.22 -13.99 12.68
C CYS A 26 3.98 -15.16 11.70
N ALA A 27 3.14 -16.12 12.05
CA ALA A 27 2.80 -17.23 11.17
C ALA A 27 2.04 -16.76 9.92
N LEU A 28 1.06 -15.86 10.09
CA LEU A 28 0.33 -15.25 8.97
C LEU A 28 1.25 -14.44 8.08
N PHE A 29 2.14 -13.64 8.68
CA PHE A 29 3.15 -12.89 7.95
C PHE A 29 4.06 -13.80 7.12
N ALA A 30 4.62 -14.83 7.74
CA ALA A 30 5.57 -15.73 7.07
C ALA A 30 4.93 -16.52 5.93
N ARG A 31 3.66 -16.93 6.08
CA ARG A 31 2.96 -17.75 5.11
C ARG A 31 2.35 -16.93 3.96
N ASP A 32 1.68 -15.81 4.27
CA ASP A 32 0.79 -15.14 3.34
C ASP A 32 1.34 -13.79 2.84
N VAL A 33 2.23 -13.14 3.59
CA VAL A 33 2.75 -11.79 3.27
C VAL A 33 4.17 -11.82 2.73
N LEU A 34 5.07 -12.48 3.45
CA LEU A 34 6.50 -12.50 3.14
C LEU A 34 6.81 -13.05 1.73
N PRO A 35 6.23 -14.21 1.29
CA PRO A 35 6.58 -14.79 0.00
C PRO A 35 6.22 -13.90 -1.19
N GLY A 36 5.12 -13.17 -1.10
CA GLY A 36 4.69 -12.25 -2.16
C GLY A 36 5.41 -10.91 -2.12
N LEU A 37 5.63 -10.36 -0.93
CA LEU A 37 6.10 -9.00 -0.78
C LEU A 37 7.63 -8.87 -0.85
N PHE A 38 8.38 -9.82 -0.29
CA PHE A 38 9.85 -9.73 -0.18
C PHE A 38 10.58 -9.70 -1.54
N PRO A 39 10.35 -10.66 -2.47
CA PRO A 39 11.00 -10.64 -3.77
C PRO A 39 10.62 -9.41 -4.57
N PHE A 40 9.34 -9.05 -4.53
CA PHE A 40 8.82 -7.90 -5.24
C PHE A 40 9.42 -6.59 -4.74
N LEU A 41 9.48 -6.40 -3.41
CA LEU A 41 10.09 -5.21 -2.81
C LEU A 41 11.57 -5.10 -3.17
N THR A 42 12.30 -6.22 -3.16
CA THR A 42 13.73 -6.23 -3.53
C THR A 42 13.93 -5.72 -4.95
N VAL A 43 13.14 -6.23 -5.91
CA VAL A 43 13.19 -5.77 -7.31
C VAL A 43 12.79 -4.30 -7.43
N MET A 44 11.73 -3.87 -6.74
CA MET A 44 11.28 -2.49 -6.77
C MET A 44 12.31 -1.51 -6.20
N LEU A 45 13.03 -1.87 -5.15
CA LEU A 45 14.13 -1.08 -4.60
C LEU A 45 15.28 -0.95 -5.61
N LEU A 46 15.65 -2.03 -6.29
CA LEU A 46 16.67 -2.00 -7.34
C LEU A 46 16.26 -1.11 -8.51
N VAL A 47 15.05 -1.27 -9.03
CA VAL A 47 14.53 -0.47 -10.14
C VAL A 47 14.49 1.01 -9.75
N THR A 48 13.92 1.32 -8.58
CA THR A 48 13.75 2.71 -8.13
C THR A 48 15.10 3.39 -7.86
N SER A 49 16.09 2.68 -7.31
CA SER A 49 17.44 3.22 -7.08
C SER A 49 18.17 3.60 -8.38
N ARG A 50 17.74 3.05 -9.51
CA ARG A 50 18.25 3.38 -10.85
C ARG A 50 17.49 4.52 -11.53
N LEU A 51 16.32 4.89 -11.03
CA LEU A 51 15.64 6.08 -11.46
C LEU A 51 16.49 7.29 -11.09
N LYS A 52 16.70 8.21 -12.05
CA LYS A 52 17.48 9.40 -11.79
C LYS A 52 16.74 10.31 -10.81
N LYS A 53 17.48 11.10 -10.00
CA LYS A 53 16.96 12.13 -9.08
C LYS A 53 15.94 13.10 -9.69
N GLU A 54 15.94 13.20 -11.02
CA GLU A 54 15.05 14.03 -11.82
C GLU A 54 13.77 13.29 -12.26
N ALA A 55 13.56 12.04 -11.82
CA ALA A 55 12.31 11.37 -12.07
C ALA A 55 11.19 12.19 -11.43
N GLY A 56 10.29 12.73 -12.27
CA GLY A 56 9.18 13.56 -11.81
C GLY A 56 8.23 12.77 -10.90
N PHE A 57 7.28 13.49 -10.32
CA PHE A 57 6.26 12.92 -9.44
C PHE A 57 5.58 11.67 -10.01
N PHE A 58 5.18 11.71 -11.28
CA PHE A 58 4.36 10.66 -11.89
C PHE A 58 5.05 9.29 -11.96
N PRO A 59 6.29 9.13 -12.45
CA PRO A 59 6.97 7.84 -12.44
C PRO A 59 7.17 7.28 -11.04
N MET A 60 7.50 8.13 -10.07
CA MET A 60 7.68 7.72 -8.69
C MET A 60 6.37 7.26 -8.05
N ALA A 61 5.27 7.98 -8.30
CA ALA A 61 3.96 7.62 -7.80
C ALA A 61 3.48 6.28 -8.40
N LEU A 62 3.68 6.07 -9.71
CA LEU A 62 3.35 4.80 -10.37
C LEU A 62 4.15 3.63 -9.77
N MET A 63 5.46 3.79 -9.61
CA MET A 63 6.30 2.76 -8.98
C MET A 63 5.88 2.50 -7.53
N GLY A 64 5.54 3.56 -6.79
CA GLY A 64 5.07 3.45 -5.43
C GLY A 64 3.71 2.76 -5.30
N MET A 65 2.76 3.02 -6.22
CA MET A 65 1.47 2.32 -6.28
C MET A 65 1.65 0.83 -6.61
N LEU A 66 2.52 0.50 -7.58
CA LEU A 66 2.85 -0.87 -7.92
C LEU A 66 3.51 -1.59 -6.74
N ALA A 67 4.41 -0.92 -6.03
CA ALA A 67 5.03 -1.48 -4.84
C ALA A 67 4.02 -1.67 -3.70
N GLY A 68 3.07 -0.75 -3.56
CA GLY A 68 2.10 -0.72 -2.47
C GLY A 68 2.72 -0.49 -1.11
N SER A 69 1.88 -0.39 -0.09
CA SER A 69 2.32 -0.22 1.29
C SER A 69 2.99 -1.51 1.84
N PRO A 70 4.05 -1.42 2.64
CA PRO A 70 4.82 -0.22 3.02
C PRO A 70 5.97 0.10 2.06
N ALA A 71 6.16 -0.71 1.01
CA ALA A 71 7.23 -0.55 0.04
C ALA A 71 7.17 0.82 -0.66
N GLY A 72 5.96 1.23 -1.06
CA GLY A 72 5.72 2.54 -1.66
C GLY A 72 6.07 3.69 -0.72
N ALA A 73 5.76 3.58 0.58
CA ALA A 73 6.16 4.58 1.56
C ALA A 73 7.69 4.72 1.65
N ARG A 74 8.42 3.60 1.61
CA ARG A 74 9.90 3.60 1.59
C ARG A 74 10.47 4.29 0.36
N LEU A 75 9.79 4.21 -0.80
CA LEU A 75 10.22 4.89 -2.02
C LEU A 75 10.16 6.41 -1.91
N SER A 76 9.42 6.96 -0.95
CA SER A 76 9.38 8.41 -0.70
C SER A 76 10.76 9.02 -0.40
N ALA A 77 11.72 8.22 0.08
CA ALA A 77 13.08 8.64 0.35
C ALA A 77 13.89 8.99 -0.91
N PHE A 78 13.50 8.45 -2.08
CA PHE A 78 14.21 8.64 -3.34
C PHE A 78 13.64 9.77 -4.20
N GLY A 79 12.44 10.29 -3.86
CA GLY A 79 11.75 11.32 -4.63
C GLY A 79 11.96 12.74 -4.09
N ARG A 80 11.95 13.71 -5.01
CA ARG A 80 11.83 15.13 -4.66
C ARG A 80 10.38 15.55 -4.83
N PHE A 81 9.74 15.91 -3.74
CA PHE A 81 8.33 16.27 -3.74
C PHE A 81 8.14 17.68 -3.17
N THR A 82 7.18 18.42 -3.69
CA THR A 82 6.58 19.54 -2.96
C THR A 82 5.77 19.02 -1.79
N PRO A 83 5.47 19.81 -0.75
CA PRO A 83 4.65 19.35 0.39
C PRO A 83 3.30 18.74 -0.04
N LYS A 84 2.61 19.37 -1.00
CA LYS A 84 1.37 18.82 -1.60
C LYS A 84 1.63 17.53 -2.36
N GLY A 85 2.68 17.50 -3.15
CA GLY A 85 3.10 16.30 -3.89
C GLY A 85 3.46 15.14 -2.96
N TYR A 86 4.13 15.40 -1.83
CA TYR A 86 4.46 14.37 -0.85
C TYR A 86 3.21 13.75 -0.22
N ARG A 87 2.22 14.56 0.15
CA ARG A 87 0.94 14.09 0.67
C ARG A 87 0.18 13.28 -0.37
N ALA A 88 0.11 13.76 -1.61
CA ALA A 88 -0.52 13.01 -2.71
C ALA A 88 0.22 11.68 -2.97
N PHE A 89 1.55 11.69 -2.96
CA PHE A 89 2.37 10.49 -3.07
C PHE A 89 2.08 9.50 -1.94
N ALA A 90 2.02 9.95 -0.69
CA ALA A 90 1.71 9.11 0.46
C ALA A 90 0.31 8.46 0.36
N LEU A 91 -0.69 9.18 -0.16
CA LEU A 91 -2.04 8.63 -0.40
C LEU A 91 -2.04 7.58 -1.51
N LEU A 92 -1.35 7.83 -2.62
CA LEU A 92 -1.24 6.90 -3.74
C LEU A 92 -0.50 5.62 -3.35
N THR A 93 0.59 5.74 -2.60
CA THR A 93 1.44 4.60 -2.24
C THR A 93 1.03 3.91 -0.95
N GLY A 94 0.16 4.54 -0.16
CA GLY A 94 -0.40 3.99 1.07
C GLY A 94 -1.53 2.98 0.84
N VAL A 95 -1.69 2.47 -0.39
CA VAL A 95 -2.58 1.35 -0.74
C VAL A 95 -1.89 0.02 -0.51
N MET A 96 -2.65 -1.04 -0.29
CA MET A 96 -2.08 -2.38 -0.25
C MET A 96 -1.53 -2.78 -1.62
N SER A 97 -0.48 -3.60 -1.62
CA SER A 97 0.17 -4.00 -2.88
C SER A 97 -0.77 -4.78 -3.79
N PRO A 98 -0.61 -4.65 -5.13
CA PRO A 98 -1.35 -5.49 -6.09
C PRO A 98 -1.19 -6.98 -5.82
N MET A 99 0.01 -7.42 -5.39
CA MET A 99 0.27 -8.82 -5.03
C MET A 99 -0.62 -9.30 -3.88
N PHE A 100 -0.91 -8.45 -2.91
CA PHE A 100 -1.82 -8.79 -1.82
C PHE A 100 -3.27 -8.76 -2.28
N LEU A 101 -3.70 -7.70 -2.97
CA LEU A 101 -5.10 -7.50 -3.38
C LEU A 101 -5.55 -8.49 -4.46
N LEU A 102 -4.67 -8.89 -5.37
CA LEU A 102 -4.97 -9.82 -6.47
C LEU A 102 -4.48 -11.25 -6.22
N GLY A 103 -3.60 -11.46 -5.24
CA GLY A 103 -3.08 -12.78 -4.89
C GLY A 103 -3.70 -13.34 -3.63
N THR A 104 -3.55 -12.65 -2.49
CA THR A 104 -3.95 -13.17 -1.18
C THR A 104 -5.44 -12.98 -0.89
N VAL A 105 -5.97 -11.78 -1.16
CA VAL A 105 -7.38 -11.46 -0.88
C VAL A 105 -8.36 -12.39 -1.61
N PRO A 106 -8.19 -12.69 -2.92
CA PRO A 106 -9.08 -13.62 -3.63
C PRO A 106 -9.12 -15.01 -3.03
N LEU A 107 -7.99 -15.50 -2.50
CA LEU A 107 -7.93 -16.83 -1.86
C LEU A 107 -8.83 -16.89 -0.62
N TRP A 108 -8.91 -15.81 0.14
CA TRP A 108 -9.77 -15.73 1.32
C TRP A 108 -11.24 -15.49 0.96
N LEU A 109 -11.50 -14.61 -0.02
CA LEU A 109 -12.84 -14.27 -0.47
C LEU A 109 -13.46 -15.34 -1.38
N LYS A 110 -12.70 -16.38 -1.77
CA LYS A 110 -13.12 -17.41 -2.74
C LYS A 110 -13.69 -16.80 -4.02
N GLY A 111 -12.97 -15.84 -4.60
CA GLY A 111 -13.42 -15.15 -5.80
C GLY A 111 -12.46 -14.09 -6.33
N ASP A 112 -12.95 -13.26 -7.27
CA ASP A 112 -12.12 -12.26 -7.94
C ASP A 112 -11.78 -11.08 -7.02
N GLY A 113 -10.52 -10.71 -6.95
CA GLY A 113 -10.02 -9.55 -6.21
C GLY A 113 -10.04 -8.23 -7.01
N MET A 114 -10.36 -8.28 -8.30
CA MET A 114 -10.33 -7.11 -9.17
C MET A 114 -11.23 -5.96 -8.72
N PRO A 115 -12.47 -6.18 -8.25
CA PRO A 115 -13.29 -5.08 -7.74
C PRO A 115 -12.62 -4.35 -6.56
N VAL A 116 -12.01 -5.09 -5.63
CA VAL A 116 -11.31 -4.54 -4.47
C VAL A 116 -10.05 -3.77 -4.90
N PHE A 117 -9.28 -4.34 -5.82
CA PHE A 117 -8.07 -3.73 -6.36
C PHE A 117 -8.38 -2.42 -7.09
N LEU A 118 -9.30 -2.45 -8.05
CA LEU A 118 -9.68 -1.27 -8.83
C LEU A 118 -10.27 -0.18 -7.93
N ALA A 119 -11.13 -0.55 -6.99
CA ALA A 119 -11.74 0.39 -6.06
C ALA A 119 -10.69 1.08 -5.18
N SER A 120 -9.73 0.32 -4.66
CA SER A 120 -8.64 0.87 -3.86
C SER A 120 -7.77 1.83 -4.67
N TRP A 121 -7.43 1.50 -5.91
CA TRP A 121 -6.59 2.34 -6.77
C TRP A 121 -7.32 3.59 -7.25
N LEU A 122 -8.55 3.47 -7.73
CA LEU A 122 -9.35 4.62 -8.17
C LEU A 122 -9.63 5.57 -7.01
N GLY A 123 -10.00 5.02 -5.84
CA GLY A 123 -10.19 5.81 -4.64
C GLY A 123 -8.91 6.57 -4.21
N ALA A 124 -7.74 5.93 -4.34
CA ALA A 124 -6.46 6.58 -4.06
C ALA A 124 -6.16 7.73 -5.03
N LEU A 125 -6.42 7.54 -6.33
CA LEU A 125 -6.23 8.57 -7.35
C LEU A 125 -7.12 9.80 -7.07
N VAL A 126 -8.40 9.57 -6.77
CA VAL A 126 -9.34 10.65 -6.46
C VAL A 126 -8.91 11.40 -5.20
N THR A 127 -8.60 10.69 -4.11
CA THR A 127 -8.20 11.35 -2.85
C THR A 127 -6.86 12.05 -2.94
N ALA A 128 -5.91 11.51 -3.68
CA ALA A 128 -4.64 12.17 -3.96
C ALA A 128 -4.85 13.47 -4.75
N GLY A 129 -5.68 13.44 -5.79
CA GLY A 129 -6.07 14.64 -6.56
C GLY A 129 -6.72 15.70 -5.67
N LEU A 130 -7.73 15.33 -4.88
CA LEU A 130 -8.38 16.23 -3.92
C LEU A 130 -7.39 16.80 -2.91
N SER A 131 -6.44 15.98 -2.43
CA SER A 131 -5.44 16.44 -1.48
C SER A 131 -4.55 17.56 -2.02
N MET A 132 -4.31 17.61 -3.31
CA MET A 132 -3.51 18.68 -3.92
C MET A 132 -4.19 20.06 -3.90
N ALA A 133 -5.52 20.11 -3.81
CA ALA A 133 -6.28 21.34 -3.63
C ALA A 133 -6.18 21.90 -2.20
N LEU A 134 -5.87 21.06 -1.21
CA LEU A 134 -5.78 21.48 0.19
C LEU A 134 -4.44 22.20 0.47
N PRO A 135 -4.42 23.16 1.41
CA PRO A 135 -3.16 23.79 1.83
C PRO A 135 -2.19 22.74 2.40
N ALA A 136 -0.90 22.99 2.26
CA ALA A 136 0.16 22.18 2.85
C ALA A 136 1.21 23.10 3.45
N ASN A 137 1.72 22.73 4.62
CA ASN A 137 2.79 23.46 5.27
C ASN A 137 4.10 23.23 4.52
N ASP A 138 4.89 24.28 4.38
CA ASP A 138 6.24 24.18 3.80
C ASP A 138 7.15 23.44 4.79
N VAL A 139 7.36 22.17 4.51
CA VAL A 139 8.37 21.37 5.20
C VAL A 139 9.57 21.27 4.29
N GLY A 140 10.70 21.80 4.71
CA GLY A 140 11.95 21.70 3.96
C GLY A 140 12.31 20.23 3.70
N PHE A 141 12.29 19.82 2.45
CA PHE A 141 12.76 18.50 2.05
C PHE A 141 14.27 18.53 1.90
N SER A 142 15.00 18.06 2.90
CA SER A 142 16.44 17.83 2.79
C SER A 142 16.67 16.42 2.24
N GLU A 143 17.75 16.30 1.52
CA GLU A 143 18.42 15.10 1.01
C GLU A 143 17.59 13.86 0.67
N THR A 144 17.56 13.57 -0.62
CA THR A 144 17.14 12.26 -1.15
C THR A 144 18.29 11.27 -0.96
N GLU A 145 17.98 10.03 -0.62
CA GLU A 145 18.96 8.95 -0.63
C GLU A 145 19.61 8.86 -2.02
N ASN A 146 20.93 8.91 -2.05
CA ASN A 146 21.72 8.96 -3.28
C ASN A 146 22.47 7.63 -3.46
N GLY A 147 22.33 7.02 -4.60
CA GLY A 147 23.15 5.89 -5.02
C GLY A 147 22.35 4.77 -5.68
N ARG A 148 23.02 4.08 -6.59
CA ARG A 148 22.52 2.81 -7.12
C ARG A 148 22.69 1.76 -6.05
N LEU A 149 21.61 1.07 -5.69
CA LEU A 149 21.70 -0.06 -4.79
C LEU A 149 22.30 -1.26 -5.50
N SER A 150 23.21 -1.95 -4.83
CA SER A 150 23.62 -3.30 -5.18
C SER A 150 22.50 -4.29 -4.82
N LEU A 151 22.55 -5.49 -5.36
CA LEU A 151 21.58 -6.54 -5.02
C LEU A 151 21.58 -6.83 -3.51
N SER A 152 22.76 -6.93 -2.91
CA SER A 152 22.90 -7.19 -1.47
C SER A 152 22.27 -6.08 -0.62
N GLU A 153 22.49 -4.81 -0.97
CA GLU A 153 21.87 -3.68 -0.28
C GLU A 153 20.35 -3.68 -0.43
N ALA A 154 19.84 -4.00 -1.62
CA ALA A 154 18.40 -4.08 -1.86
C ALA A 154 17.76 -5.20 -1.03
N VAL A 155 18.41 -6.39 -0.98
CA VAL A 155 17.97 -7.52 -0.13
C VAL A 155 17.97 -7.13 1.34
N ASN A 156 19.04 -6.49 1.84
CA ASN A 156 19.10 -6.05 3.24
C ASN A 156 18.02 -5.02 3.58
N ARG A 157 17.79 -4.04 2.70
CA ARG A 157 16.72 -3.03 2.89
C ARG A 157 15.33 -3.66 2.83
N ALA A 158 15.12 -4.64 1.94
CA ALA A 158 13.89 -5.41 1.88
C ALA A 158 13.67 -6.20 3.17
N ALA A 159 14.69 -6.89 3.69
CA ALA A 159 14.63 -7.64 4.95
C ALA A 159 14.27 -6.72 6.15
N GLN A 160 14.91 -5.56 6.27
CA GLN A 160 14.56 -4.57 7.30
C GLN A 160 13.11 -4.11 7.19
N THR A 161 12.60 -3.89 5.96
CA THR A 161 11.21 -3.53 5.74
C THR A 161 10.28 -4.66 6.17
N MET A 162 10.62 -5.91 5.86
CA MET A 162 9.84 -7.09 6.25
C MET A 162 9.80 -7.27 7.77
N LEU A 163 10.90 -7.04 8.48
CA LEU A 163 10.92 -7.04 9.94
C LEU A 163 10.00 -5.96 10.54
N THR A 164 10.01 -4.76 9.95
CA THR A 164 9.07 -3.69 10.36
C THR A 164 7.62 -4.11 10.14
N VAL A 165 7.30 -4.73 8.98
CA VAL A 165 5.95 -5.24 8.69
C VAL A 165 5.53 -6.28 9.72
N CYS A 166 6.38 -7.27 9.99
CA CYS A 166 6.12 -8.32 10.97
C CYS A 166 5.86 -7.73 12.37
N GLY A 167 6.70 -6.81 12.84
CA GLY A 167 6.55 -6.16 14.13
C GLY A 167 5.25 -5.34 14.24
N CYS A 168 4.91 -4.57 13.21
CA CYS A 168 3.65 -3.82 13.19
C CYS A 168 2.41 -4.73 13.15
N MET A 169 2.46 -5.85 12.43
CA MET A 169 1.37 -6.85 12.43
C MET A 169 1.23 -7.50 13.81
N ALA A 170 2.34 -7.81 14.49
CA ALA A 170 2.32 -8.33 15.85
C ALA A 170 1.68 -7.34 16.83
N ILE A 171 2.09 -6.07 16.81
CA ILE A 171 1.50 -5.01 17.64
C ILE A 171 0.01 -4.82 17.31
N GLY A 172 -0.35 -4.79 16.02
CA GLY A 172 -1.75 -4.70 15.58
C GLY A 172 -2.59 -5.88 16.08
N SER A 173 -2.03 -7.10 16.11
CA SER A 173 -2.69 -8.28 16.65
C SER A 173 -2.87 -8.21 18.18
N CYS A 174 -1.91 -7.64 18.91
CA CYS A 174 -2.06 -7.38 20.35
C CYS A 174 -3.16 -6.33 20.61
N LEU A 175 -3.22 -5.26 19.80
CA LEU A 175 -4.31 -4.28 19.88
C LEU A 175 -5.68 -4.92 19.59
N ARG A 176 -5.77 -5.81 18.59
CA ARG A 176 -6.99 -6.61 18.33
C ARG A 176 -7.43 -7.38 19.57
N PHE A 177 -6.49 -8.06 20.24
CA PHE A 177 -6.78 -8.81 21.46
C PHE A 177 -7.30 -7.89 22.58
N MET A 178 -6.66 -6.73 22.80
CA MET A 178 -7.12 -5.73 23.77
C MET A 178 -8.57 -5.29 23.46
N ILE A 179 -8.84 -4.93 22.20
CA ILE A 179 -10.19 -4.52 21.77
C ILE A 179 -11.20 -5.65 22.03
N SER A 180 -10.86 -6.88 21.66
CA SER A 180 -11.69 -8.06 21.82
C SER A 180 -12.03 -8.39 23.27
N ARG A 181 -11.08 -8.11 24.17
CA ARG A 181 -11.21 -8.40 25.62
C ARG A 181 -12.13 -7.43 26.34
N TYR A 182 -12.10 -6.15 25.95
CA TYR A 182 -12.82 -5.09 26.65
C TYR A 182 -14.08 -4.61 25.94
N LEU A 183 -14.21 -4.87 24.64
CA LEU A 183 -15.38 -4.49 23.84
C LEU A 183 -16.04 -5.76 23.30
N PRO A 184 -17.00 -6.33 24.02
CA PRO A 184 -17.78 -7.46 23.52
C PRO A 184 -18.67 -6.98 22.39
N PHE A 185 -18.45 -7.52 21.17
CA PHE A 185 -19.28 -7.24 20.01
C PHE A 185 -20.19 -8.44 19.73
N GLU A 186 -21.48 -8.24 19.73
CA GLU A 186 -22.46 -9.25 19.31
C GLU A 186 -22.52 -9.36 17.77
N ASN A 187 -22.41 -8.22 17.09
CA ASN A 187 -22.45 -8.15 15.64
C ASN A 187 -21.09 -8.55 15.04
N ALA A 188 -21.05 -9.66 14.27
CA ALA A 188 -19.85 -10.20 13.67
C ALA A 188 -19.18 -9.22 12.68
N LEU A 189 -19.98 -8.47 11.89
CA LEU A 189 -19.47 -7.47 10.95
C LEU A 189 -18.78 -6.31 11.69
N LEU A 190 -19.44 -5.75 12.69
CA LEU A 190 -18.88 -4.66 13.48
C LEU A 190 -17.59 -5.09 14.17
N LYS A 191 -17.57 -6.31 14.73
CA LYS A 191 -16.38 -6.92 15.31
C LYS A 191 -15.23 -7.03 14.30
N ALA A 192 -15.49 -7.58 13.11
CA ALA A 192 -14.49 -7.73 12.06
C ALA A 192 -13.93 -6.38 11.59
N LEU A 193 -14.79 -5.37 11.44
CA LEU A 193 -14.39 -4.02 11.03
C LEU A 193 -13.52 -3.33 12.08
N ILE A 194 -13.96 -3.28 13.34
CA ILE A 194 -13.21 -2.59 14.42
C ILE A 194 -11.87 -3.30 14.67
N GLN A 195 -11.87 -4.63 14.70
CA GLN A 195 -10.64 -5.38 14.84
C GLN A 195 -9.74 -5.27 13.60
N GLY A 196 -10.33 -5.16 12.41
CA GLY A 196 -9.62 -4.91 11.17
C GLY A 196 -8.99 -3.52 11.09
N LEU A 197 -9.56 -2.54 11.77
CA LEU A 197 -8.90 -1.23 11.96
C LEU A 197 -7.63 -1.32 12.80
N ALA A 198 -7.50 -2.30 13.68
CA ALA A 198 -6.25 -2.54 14.40
C ALA A 198 -5.24 -3.31 13.52
N GLU A 199 -5.69 -4.41 12.87
CA GLU A 199 -4.85 -5.22 11.99
C GLU A 199 -5.66 -5.68 10.76
N VAL A 200 -5.37 -5.08 9.63
CA VAL A 200 -6.16 -5.20 8.40
C VAL A 200 -6.15 -6.61 7.81
N THR A 201 -5.03 -7.32 7.87
CA THR A 201 -4.87 -8.64 7.24
C THR A 201 -5.80 -9.67 7.86
N LYS A 202 -5.82 -9.73 9.20
CA LYS A 202 -6.77 -10.57 9.95
C LYS A 202 -8.21 -10.06 9.80
N GLY A 203 -8.42 -8.74 9.75
CA GLY A 203 -9.74 -8.16 9.55
C GLY A 203 -10.39 -8.58 8.24
N VAL A 204 -9.64 -8.58 7.13
CA VAL A 204 -10.12 -9.07 5.83
C VAL A 204 -10.42 -10.57 5.88
N LYS A 205 -9.57 -11.35 6.55
CA LYS A 205 -9.82 -12.77 6.75
C LYS A 205 -11.08 -13.04 7.57
N ASP A 206 -11.33 -12.27 8.62
CA ASP A 206 -12.55 -12.39 9.43
C ASP A 206 -13.80 -12.02 8.63
N LEU A 207 -13.74 -10.92 7.82
CA LEU A 207 -14.82 -10.56 6.90
C LEU A 207 -15.17 -11.70 5.94
N SER A 208 -14.16 -12.41 5.43
CA SER A 208 -14.36 -13.53 4.51
C SER A 208 -15.09 -14.73 5.15
N GLY A 209 -15.09 -14.83 6.47
CA GLY A 209 -15.80 -15.85 7.24
C GLY A 209 -17.25 -15.50 7.56
N ILE A 210 -17.69 -14.27 7.32
CA ILE A 210 -19.08 -13.83 7.57
C ILE A 210 -19.95 -14.22 6.37
N PRO A 211 -21.10 -14.87 6.57
CA PRO A 211 -22.05 -15.15 5.50
C PRO A 211 -22.76 -13.86 5.09
N PHE A 212 -22.40 -13.31 3.94
CA PHE A 212 -23.09 -12.18 3.34
C PHE A 212 -24.07 -12.70 2.28
N GLU A 213 -25.32 -12.27 2.35
CA GLU A 213 -26.34 -12.56 1.32
C GLU A 213 -25.95 -11.88 -0.01
N ASP A 214 -25.45 -10.65 0.07
CA ASP A 214 -24.99 -9.88 -1.08
C ASP A 214 -23.45 -9.79 -1.08
N ARG A 215 -22.83 -10.45 -2.07
CA ARG A 215 -21.38 -10.43 -2.27
C ARG A 215 -20.82 -9.01 -2.47
N ARG A 216 -21.60 -8.08 -3.01
CA ARG A 216 -21.21 -6.69 -3.19
C ARG A 216 -20.85 -6.04 -1.86
N ILE A 217 -21.59 -6.36 -0.80
CA ILE A 217 -21.33 -5.83 0.55
C ILE A 217 -20.00 -6.35 1.09
N LEU A 218 -19.70 -7.64 0.92
CA LEU A 218 -18.41 -8.22 1.31
C LEU A 218 -17.25 -7.54 0.58
N MET A 219 -17.35 -7.37 -0.75
CA MET A 219 -16.31 -6.71 -1.54
C MET A 219 -16.15 -5.25 -1.16
N ALA A 220 -17.24 -4.54 -0.92
CA ALA A 220 -17.23 -3.13 -0.51
C ALA A 220 -16.53 -2.94 0.85
N TRP A 221 -16.86 -3.73 1.86
CA TRP A 221 -16.19 -3.66 3.17
C TRP A 221 -14.72 -4.08 3.09
N THR A 222 -14.40 -5.08 2.27
CA THR A 222 -13.01 -5.48 2.03
C THR A 222 -12.22 -4.36 1.37
N ALA A 223 -12.80 -3.69 0.36
CA ALA A 223 -12.17 -2.55 -0.30
C ALA A 223 -11.98 -1.37 0.67
N ALA A 224 -12.98 -1.06 1.48
CA ALA A 224 -12.89 0.00 2.48
C ALA A 224 -11.77 -0.28 3.50
N LEU A 225 -11.75 -1.48 4.05
CA LEU A 225 -10.78 -1.88 5.08
C LEU A 225 -9.35 -1.90 4.53
N THR A 226 -9.14 -2.49 3.35
CA THR A 226 -7.82 -2.53 2.69
C THR A 226 -7.35 -1.14 2.23
N SER A 227 -8.27 -0.26 1.83
CA SER A 227 -7.95 1.12 1.43
C SER A 227 -7.59 2.01 2.63
N PHE A 228 -8.27 1.86 3.78
CA PHE A 228 -7.86 2.52 5.02
C PHE A 228 -6.53 1.98 5.51
N GLY A 229 -6.37 0.65 5.54
CA GLY A 229 -5.14 -0.05 5.88
C GLY A 229 -4.94 -0.35 7.37
N GLY A 230 -5.82 0.08 8.26
CA GLY A 230 -5.72 -0.17 9.70
C GLY A 230 -4.50 0.47 10.38
N VAL A 231 -4.44 0.40 11.70
CA VAL A 231 -3.37 1.00 12.53
C VAL A 231 -2.02 0.35 12.22
N SER A 232 -1.98 -0.99 12.10
CA SER A 232 -0.73 -1.72 11.81
C SER A 232 -0.07 -1.26 10.51
N LEU A 233 -0.85 -1.08 9.44
CA LEU A 233 -0.34 -0.61 8.14
C LEU A 233 0.06 0.87 8.19
N GLN A 234 -0.69 1.70 8.92
CA GLN A 234 -0.32 3.10 9.10
C GLN A 234 1.00 3.24 9.88
N MET A 235 1.21 2.44 10.93
CA MET A 235 2.48 2.38 11.65
C MET A 235 3.64 2.00 10.74
N GLN A 236 3.44 1.02 9.85
CA GLN A 236 4.44 0.62 8.83
C GLN A 236 4.79 1.79 7.92
N ASN A 237 3.77 2.48 7.37
CA ASN A 237 3.98 3.61 6.46
C ASN A 237 4.71 4.76 7.15
N PHE A 238 4.26 5.15 8.34
CA PHE A 238 4.86 6.26 9.09
C PHE A 238 6.29 5.97 9.56
N SER A 239 6.71 4.69 9.64
CA SER A 239 8.11 4.31 9.89
C SER A 239 9.05 4.76 8.76
N PHE A 240 8.52 4.92 7.55
CA PHE A 240 9.31 5.27 6.36
C PHE A 240 9.06 6.69 5.87
N TYR A 241 7.96 7.32 6.28
CA TYR A 241 7.72 8.72 5.94
C TYR A 241 8.65 9.64 6.71
N LYS A 242 9.07 10.72 6.06
CA LYS A 242 9.91 11.74 6.67
C LYS A 242 9.16 12.40 7.84
N LYS A 243 9.84 12.48 8.99
CA LYS A 243 9.27 13.14 10.19
C LYS A 243 8.85 14.58 9.88
N GLY A 244 7.63 14.93 10.26
CA GLY A 244 7.08 16.28 10.05
C GLY A 244 6.55 16.57 8.64
N ALA A 245 6.88 15.77 7.62
CA ALA A 245 6.45 16.02 6.25
C ALA A 245 4.97 15.72 6.00
N LEU A 246 4.39 14.84 6.83
CA LEU A 246 3.01 14.40 6.69
C LEU A 246 2.29 14.51 8.04
N PRO A 247 1.41 15.49 8.24
CA PRO A 247 0.62 15.60 9.46
C PRO A 247 -0.37 14.43 9.54
N MET A 248 -0.31 13.66 10.63
CA MET A 248 -0.99 12.37 10.75
C MET A 248 -2.52 12.50 10.68
N MET A 249 -3.13 13.44 11.40
CA MET A 249 -4.58 13.55 11.46
C MET A 249 -5.22 13.93 10.12
N PRO A 250 -4.76 14.96 9.38
CA PRO A 250 -5.25 15.24 8.04
C PRO A 250 -5.03 14.07 7.07
N TYR A 251 -3.93 13.35 7.18
CA TYR A 251 -3.67 12.17 6.36
C TYR A 251 -4.66 11.05 6.67
N LEU A 252 -4.92 10.74 7.95
CA LEU A 252 -5.90 9.72 8.35
C LEU A 252 -7.31 10.08 7.93
N PHE A 253 -7.69 11.36 7.98
CA PHE A 253 -8.97 11.84 7.46
C PHE A 253 -9.11 11.55 5.95
N LEU A 254 -8.07 11.86 5.15
CA LEU A 254 -8.04 11.55 3.72
C LEU A 254 -8.05 10.04 3.46
N LYS A 255 -7.43 9.24 4.32
CA LYS A 255 -7.52 7.77 4.26
C LYS A 255 -8.95 7.27 4.58
N GLY A 256 -9.66 7.91 5.48
CA GLY A 256 -11.08 7.65 5.72
C GLY A 256 -11.95 7.95 4.50
N LEU A 257 -11.72 9.10 3.86
CA LEU A 257 -12.38 9.44 2.59
C LEU A 257 -12.06 8.43 1.49
N HIS A 258 -10.78 8.03 1.37
CA HIS A 258 -10.35 6.97 0.45
C HIS A 258 -11.10 5.65 0.69
N ALA A 259 -11.21 5.22 1.94
CA ALA A 259 -11.95 4.01 2.31
C ALA A 259 -13.44 4.09 1.92
N THR A 260 -14.06 5.24 2.17
CA THR A 260 -15.47 5.49 1.80
C THR A 260 -15.67 5.42 0.29
N LEU A 261 -14.79 6.07 -0.49
CA LEU A 261 -14.84 6.00 -1.95
C LEU A 261 -14.63 4.57 -2.45
N ALA A 262 -13.64 3.87 -1.90
CA ALA A 262 -13.37 2.49 -2.27
C ALA A 262 -14.55 1.55 -1.97
N PHE A 263 -15.28 1.77 -0.87
CA PHE A 263 -16.51 1.04 -0.56
C PHE A 263 -17.52 1.15 -1.70
N PHE A 264 -17.90 2.39 -2.08
CA PHE A 264 -18.93 2.61 -3.10
C PHE A 264 -18.47 2.15 -4.48
N ILE A 265 -17.19 2.37 -4.84
CA ILE A 265 -16.63 1.92 -6.11
C ILE A 265 -16.65 0.39 -6.19
N ALA A 266 -16.21 -0.33 -5.14
CA ALA A 266 -16.23 -1.79 -5.13
C ALA A 266 -17.64 -2.34 -5.19
N TYR A 267 -18.59 -1.73 -4.44
CA TYR A 267 -19.99 -2.11 -4.50
C TYR A 267 -20.56 -2.03 -5.92
N GLY A 268 -20.26 -0.93 -6.64
CA GLY A 268 -20.71 -0.74 -8.02
C GLY A 268 -19.98 -1.61 -9.04
N LEU A 269 -18.69 -1.92 -8.83
CA LEU A 269 -17.90 -2.71 -9.77
C LEU A 269 -18.12 -4.22 -9.62
N THR A 270 -18.48 -4.73 -8.45
CA THR A 270 -18.58 -6.17 -8.19
C THR A 270 -19.48 -6.91 -9.19
N PRO A 271 -20.66 -6.40 -9.62
CA PRO A 271 -21.48 -7.10 -10.60
C PRO A 271 -20.80 -7.33 -11.94
N LEU A 272 -19.88 -6.47 -12.34
CA LEU A 272 -19.18 -6.57 -13.63
C LEU A 272 -18.15 -7.71 -13.68
N PHE A 273 -17.76 -8.23 -12.50
CA PHE A 273 -16.73 -9.28 -12.36
C PHE A 273 -17.29 -10.61 -11.87
N SER A 274 -18.50 -10.65 -11.33
CA SER A 274 -19.09 -11.84 -10.72
C SER A 274 -19.39 -12.96 -11.71
N SER A 275 -19.73 -12.65 -12.96
CA SER A 275 -19.97 -13.64 -14.02
C SER A 275 -18.67 -14.33 -14.49
N ARG A 276 -17.55 -13.57 -14.55
CA ARG A 276 -16.25 -14.10 -14.96
C ARG A 276 -15.58 -15.00 -13.90
N ALA A 277 -15.83 -14.74 -12.63
CA ALA A 277 -15.29 -15.57 -11.55
C ALA A 277 -15.89 -16.98 -11.53
N LEU A 278 -17.17 -17.13 -11.86
CA LEU A 278 -17.86 -18.41 -11.97
C LEU A 278 -17.35 -19.22 -13.17
N GLU A 279 -17.12 -18.59 -14.32
CA GLU A 279 -16.55 -19.24 -15.52
C GLU A 279 -15.08 -19.65 -15.31
N ALA A 280 -14.26 -18.80 -14.67
CA ALA A 280 -12.86 -19.12 -14.35
C ALA A 280 -12.74 -20.27 -13.34
N ALA A 281 -13.62 -20.34 -12.36
CA ALA A 281 -13.68 -21.45 -11.40
C ALA A 281 -14.14 -22.78 -12.06
N ALA A 282 -15.05 -22.70 -13.02
CA ALA A 282 -15.54 -23.87 -13.76
C ALA A 282 -14.49 -24.46 -14.72
N ILE A 283 -13.55 -23.63 -15.22
CA ILE A 283 -12.50 -24.03 -16.18
C ILE A 283 -11.20 -24.49 -15.47
N GLY A 284 -11.11 -24.42 -14.14
CA GLY A 284 -9.89 -24.81 -13.39
C GLY A 284 -8.66 -23.96 -13.72
N VAL A 285 -8.88 -22.76 -14.27
CA VAL A 285 -7.81 -21.83 -14.66
C VAL A 285 -7.23 -21.19 -13.39
N SER A 286 -6.02 -21.61 -13.04
CA SER A 286 -5.28 -20.98 -11.95
C SER A 286 -5.19 -19.46 -12.15
N ASN A 287 -5.33 -18.69 -11.08
CA ASN A 287 -5.23 -17.21 -11.03
C ASN A 287 -3.97 -16.62 -11.68
N THR A 288 -2.98 -17.44 -12.01
CA THR A 288 -1.75 -17.07 -12.71
C THR A 288 -1.98 -16.46 -14.10
N ARG A 289 -3.04 -16.84 -14.82
CA ARG A 289 -3.32 -16.27 -16.16
C ARG A 289 -3.79 -14.82 -16.10
N PHE A 290 -4.43 -14.37 -15.02
CA PHE A 290 -4.81 -12.96 -14.83
C PHE A 290 -3.66 -12.08 -14.36
N MET A 291 -2.67 -12.68 -13.69
CA MET A 291 -1.47 -11.95 -13.26
C MET A 291 -0.55 -11.60 -14.45
N LEU A 292 -0.47 -12.46 -15.48
CA LEU A 292 0.35 -12.21 -16.66
C LEU A 292 0.02 -10.88 -17.39
N PRO A 293 -1.25 -10.52 -17.66
CA PRO A 293 -1.57 -9.21 -18.26
C PRO A 293 -1.26 -8.03 -17.34
N VAL A 294 -1.44 -8.16 -16.03
CA VAL A 294 -1.12 -7.10 -15.05
C VAL A 294 0.39 -6.89 -14.98
N TRP A 295 1.18 -7.95 -14.95
CA TRP A 295 2.64 -7.89 -15.01
C TRP A 295 3.13 -7.42 -16.39
N GLY A 296 2.50 -7.88 -17.47
CA GLY A 296 2.78 -7.41 -18.83
C GLY A 296 2.48 -5.92 -18.96
N MET A 297 1.36 -5.45 -18.43
CA MET A 297 1.00 -4.03 -18.42
C MET A 297 1.95 -3.19 -17.55
N ALA A 298 2.34 -3.69 -16.37
CA ALA A 298 3.34 -3.06 -15.53
C ALA A 298 4.70 -2.98 -16.21
N PHE A 299 5.12 -4.04 -16.90
CA PHE A 299 6.34 -4.08 -17.69
C PHE A 299 6.29 -3.11 -18.87
N LEU A 300 5.21 -3.10 -19.65
CA LEU A 300 5.00 -2.17 -20.76
C LEU A 300 4.94 -0.71 -20.29
N LEU A 301 4.27 -0.45 -19.18
CA LEU A 301 4.23 0.89 -18.57
C LEU A 301 5.62 1.31 -18.09
N SER A 302 6.42 0.41 -17.53
CA SER A 302 7.81 0.69 -17.13
C SER A 302 8.68 1.03 -18.35
N GLU A 303 8.53 0.28 -19.45
CA GLU A 303 9.21 0.55 -20.73
C GLU A 303 8.80 1.90 -21.33
N ILE A 304 7.49 2.22 -21.35
CA ILE A 304 6.97 3.50 -21.83
C ILE A 304 7.52 4.65 -21.00
N VAL A 305 7.52 4.51 -19.67
CA VAL A 305 8.06 5.51 -18.75
C VAL A 305 9.56 5.71 -18.96
N LEU A 306 10.32 4.62 -19.13
CA LEU A 306 11.75 4.68 -19.39
C LEU A 306 12.07 5.33 -20.76
N LYS A 307 11.30 5.00 -21.80
CA LYS A 307 11.42 5.63 -23.12
C LYS A 307 11.03 7.12 -23.09
N TRP A 308 9.97 7.50 -22.40
CA TRP A 308 9.55 8.89 -22.23
C TRP A 308 10.60 9.73 -21.48
N ILE A 309 11.17 9.18 -20.39
CA ILE A 309 12.30 9.80 -19.67
C ILE A 309 13.52 9.96 -20.59
N GLY A 310 13.81 8.97 -21.43
CA GLY A 310 14.89 9.01 -22.40
C GLY A 310 14.68 10.06 -23.50
N ALA A 311 13.46 10.17 -24.03
CA ALA A 311 13.10 11.14 -25.07
C ALA A 311 13.18 12.59 -24.56
N ARG A 312 12.67 12.86 -23.35
CA ARG A 312 12.73 14.18 -22.71
C ARG A 312 14.17 14.68 -22.50
N LYS A 313 15.12 13.75 -22.25
CA LYS A 313 16.56 14.09 -22.11
C LYS A 313 17.22 14.45 -23.43
N ARG A 314 16.87 13.77 -24.52
CA ARG A 314 17.37 14.13 -25.85
C ARG A 314 16.89 15.52 -26.23
N GLY A 315 15.64 15.86 -25.94
CA GLY A 315 15.09 17.20 -26.16
C GLY A 315 15.83 18.29 -25.37
N GLN A 316 16.13 18.06 -24.10
CA GLN A 316 16.86 19.01 -23.26
C GLN A 316 18.35 19.16 -23.67
N ARG A 317 19.02 18.08 -24.05
CA ARG A 317 20.38 18.13 -24.59
C ARG A 317 20.45 18.93 -25.90
N ASN A 318 19.50 18.69 -26.80
CA ASN A 318 19.44 19.40 -28.08
C ASN A 318 19.12 20.89 -27.89
N ALA A 319 18.27 21.24 -26.91
CA ALA A 319 17.99 22.65 -26.57
C ALA A 319 19.21 23.36 -25.95
N ALA A 320 19.94 22.67 -25.06
CA ALA A 320 21.17 23.20 -24.46
C ALA A 320 22.30 23.38 -25.50
N HIS A 321 22.43 22.43 -26.45
CA HIS A 321 23.41 22.54 -27.53
C HIS A 321 23.12 23.73 -28.45
N LYS A 322 21.85 23.94 -28.83
CA LYS A 322 21.43 25.10 -29.62
C LYS A 322 21.64 26.45 -28.91
N GLN A 323 21.49 26.48 -27.59
CA GLN A 323 21.79 27.68 -26.79
C GLN A 323 23.29 27.99 -26.70
N CYS A 324 24.15 26.95 -26.68
CA CYS A 324 25.59 27.15 -26.73
C CYS A 324 26.09 27.64 -28.11
N GLU A 325 25.54 27.09 -29.18
CA GLU A 325 25.88 27.50 -30.56
C GLU A 325 25.43 28.94 -30.84
N GLY A 326 24.26 29.38 -30.35
CA GLY A 326 23.76 30.75 -30.51
C GLY A 326 24.55 31.82 -29.73
N ARG A 327 25.33 31.42 -28.70
CA ARG A 327 26.20 32.31 -27.95
C ARG A 327 27.66 32.40 -28.48
N ALA A 328 28.05 31.44 -29.31
CA ALA A 328 29.40 31.44 -29.89
C ALA A 328 29.48 32.14 -31.28
N GLY A 329 28.33 32.52 -31.84
CA GLY A 329 28.24 33.18 -33.15
C GLY A 329 27.79 34.64 -33.14
N GLY A 330 27.74 35.30 -31.94
CA GLY A 330 27.51 36.73 -31.79
C GLY A 330 28.63 37.34 -30.97
#